data_0c09a64c2c5b7c30e2a0810e91b2844b
#
_entry.id   0c09a64c2c5b7c30e2a0810e91b2844b
#
_cell.length_a   1.000
_cell.length_b   1.000
_cell.length_c   1.000
_cell.angle_alpha   90.00
_cell.angle_beta   90.00
_cell.angle_gamma   90.00
#
_symmetry.space_group_name_H-M   'P 1'
#
loop_
_entity.id
_entity.type
_entity.pdbx_description
1 polymer ?
#
loop_
_entity_poly.entity_id
_entity_poly.type
_entity_poly.pdbx_seq_one_letter_code
_entity_poly.pdbx_strand_id
1 'polypeptide(L)'
;MVWYHFPPRGTNLVERKGTKMLIKFDVTTEEGDRLKMQYGQKVASKAFRMAASDAFELYRKNQELHEVIDSQRTKIRMLRHIIEQARSSAAQLLEKTSQGDLLDV
;
A
#
# COMPACT_ATOMS: atom_id res chain seq x y z
N MET A 1 3.02 8.22 15.63
CA MET A 1 3.90 7.41 15.81
C MET A 1 5.11 7.91 16.25
N VAL A 2 5.42 7.58 17.33
CA VAL A 2 6.46 8.11 17.93
C VAL A 2 7.74 7.67 17.52
N TRP A 3 7.89 6.55 17.01
CA TRP A 3 9.16 6.08 16.65
C TRP A 3 9.83 6.88 15.59
N TYR A 4 9.10 7.88 15.16
CA TYR A 4 9.76 8.67 14.27
C TYR A 4 10.72 9.52 14.86
N HIS A 5 10.69 9.73 16.00
CA HIS A 5 11.48 10.62 16.57
C HIS A 5 12.78 10.29 16.68
N PHE A 6 13.20 9.33 16.31
CA PHE A 6 14.45 9.01 16.49
C PHE A 6 15.06 10.07 16.20
N PRO A 7 15.76 10.29 16.19
CA PRO A 7 16.74 10.97 16.27
C PRO A 7 17.19 11.75 15.46
N PRO A 8 16.87 12.56 15.69
CA PRO A 8 17.38 13.52 15.01
C PRO A 8 18.81 13.50 15.14
N ARG A 9 19.30 12.95 15.98
CA ARG A 9 20.53 12.98 16.12
C ARG A 9 21.15 12.23 15.11
N GLY A 10 20.81 12.21 14.00
CA GLY A 10 21.47 11.56 13.00
C GLY A 10 22.92 11.85 12.90
N THR A 11 23.32 12.93 13.38
CA THR A 11 24.72 13.20 13.37
C THR A 11 25.48 12.13 14.06
N ASN A 12 24.95 11.64 15.15
CA ASN A 12 25.64 10.60 15.85
C ASN A 12 25.67 9.31 15.08
N LEU A 13 24.66 9.10 14.28
CA LEU A 13 24.61 7.89 13.47
C LEU A 13 25.72 7.89 12.43
N VAL A 14 26.00 9.03 11.89
CA VAL A 14 27.07 9.11 10.91
C VAL A 14 28.41 8.79 11.54
N GLU A 15 28.63 9.28 12.70
CA GLU A 15 29.88 9.01 13.38
C GLU A 15 30.01 7.57 13.80
N ARG A 16 28.89 6.90 13.97
CA ARG A 16 28.92 5.53 14.38
C ARG A 16 28.85 4.57 13.24
N LYS A 17 28.96 5.06 12.04
CA LYS A 17 28.93 4.19 10.91
C LYS A 17 29.98 3.14 11.07
N GLY A 18 29.64 1.90 10.96
CA GLY A 18 30.56 0.80 11.18
C GLY A 18 30.55 0.27 12.60
N THR A 19 29.97 0.99 13.54
CA THR A 19 29.88 0.51 14.91
C THR A 19 28.76 -0.49 15.01
N LYS A 20 29.00 -1.60 15.68
CA LYS A 20 27.99 -2.62 15.82
C LYS A 20 27.20 -2.44 17.10
N MET A 21 25.93 -2.75 17.06
CA MET A 21 25.06 -2.73 18.20
C MET A 21 24.48 -4.12 18.35
N LEU A 22 24.53 -4.64 19.56
CA LEU A 22 23.95 -5.95 19.82
C LEU A 22 22.51 -5.79 20.24
N ILE A 23 21.61 -6.50 19.57
CA ILE A 23 20.20 -6.47 19.91
C ILE A 23 19.76 -7.88 20.23
N LYS A 24 19.13 -8.06 21.38
CA LYS A 24 18.64 -9.36 21.80
C LYS A 24 17.17 -9.29 22.06
N PHE A 25 16.45 -10.27 21.61
CA PHE A 25 15.02 -10.37 21.87
C PHE A 25 14.59 -11.84 21.68
N ASP A 26 13.46 -12.17 22.26
CA ASP A 26 12.94 -13.51 22.16
C ASP A 26 11.82 -13.56 21.16
N VAL A 27 11.72 -14.66 20.43
CA VAL A 27 10.64 -14.85 19.47
C VAL A 27 10.09 -16.25 19.68
N THR A 28 8.87 -16.48 19.28
CA THR A 28 8.30 -17.81 19.35
C THR A 28 8.92 -18.68 18.25
N THR A 29 8.88 -19.98 18.44
CA THR A 29 9.37 -20.92 17.44
C THR A 29 8.64 -20.73 16.13
N GLU A 30 7.33 -20.46 16.20
CA GLU A 30 6.53 -20.25 15.02
C GLU A 30 7.00 -19.04 14.21
N GLU A 31 7.27 -17.94 14.87
CA GLU A 31 7.76 -16.74 14.20
C GLU A 31 9.11 -16.97 13.57
N GLY A 32 10.00 -17.64 14.30
CA GLY A 32 11.32 -17.96 13.79
C GLY A 32 11.26 -18.83 12.54
N ASP A 33 10.42 -19.87 12.58
CA ASP A 33 10.29 -20.78 11.44
C ASP A 33 9.67 -20.10 10.24
N ARG A 34 8.70 -19.22 10.48
CA ARG A 34 8.04 -18.49 9.40
C ARG A 34 9.04 -17.60 8.66
N LEU A 35 9.88 -16.89 9.40
CA LEU A 35 10.87 -16.03 8.77
C LEU A 35 11.97 -16.80 8.10
N LYS A 36 12.38 -17.94 8.68
CA LYS A 36 13.36 -18.79 8.03
C LYS A 36 12.87 -19.25 6.66
N MET A 37 11.61 -19.65 6.59
CA MET A 37 11.04 -20.07 5.32
C MET A 37 10.93 -18.92 4.34
N GLN A 38 10.49 -17.78 4.82
CA GLN A 38 10.29 -16.62 3.95
C GLN A 38 11.59 -16.15 3.31
N TYR A 39 12.69 -16.20 4.05
CA TYR A 39 13.97 -15.73 3.55
C TYR A 39 14.91 -16.86 3.12
N GLY A 40 14.43 -18.09 3.15
CA GLY A 40 15.26 -19.22 2.72
C GLY A 40 16.50 -19.43 3.58
N GLN A 41 16.41 -19.14 4.87
CA GLN A 41 17.55 -19.26 5.77
C GLN A 41 17.37 -20.41 6.72
N LYS A 42 18.49 -21.00 7.14
CA LYS A 42 18.46 -22.09 8.12
C LYS A 42 18.54 -21.57 9.54
N VAL A 43 19.01 -20.34 9.72
CA VAL A 43 19.20 -19.76 11.03
C VAL A 43 18.23 -18.60 11.22
N ALA A 44 17.48 -18.64 12.30
CA ALA A 44 16.46 -17.62 12.57
C ALA A 44 17.05 -16.21 12.72
N SER A 45 18.18 -16.09 13.40
CA SER A 45 18.79 -14.77 13.58
C SER A 45 19.16 -14.12 12.25
N LYS A 46 19.57 -14.93 11.28
CA LYS A 46 19.92 -14.41 9.98
C LYS A 46 18.67 -13.95 9.23
N ALA A 47 17.59 -14.72 9.34
CA ALA A 47 16.32 -14.37 8.72
C ALA A 47 15.76 -13.06 9.32
N PHE A 48 15.84 -12.90 10.63
CA PHE A 48 15.41 -11.68 11.29
C PHE A 48 16.25 -10.47 10.88
N ARG A 49 17.55 -10.68 10.70
CA ARG A 49 18.41 -9.62 10.26
C ARG A 49 18.04 -9.15 8.85
N MET A 50 17.74 -10.10 7.98
CA MET A 50 17.32 -9.77 6.62
C MET A 50 15.97 -9.03 6.63
N ALA A 51 15.06 -9.47 7.48
CA ALA A 51 13.77 -8.81 7.63
C ALA A 51 13.95 -7.36 8.11
N ALA A 52 14.85 -7.15 9.07
CA ALA A 52 15.11 -5.82 9.58
C ALA A 52 15.71 -4.92 8.51
N SER A 53 16.60 -5.47 7.68
CA SER A 53 17.19 -4.70 6.60
C SER A 53 16.15 -4.29 5.57
N ASP A 54 15.13 -5.12 5.35
CA ASP A 54 14.10 -4.83 4.39
C ASP A 54 13.01 -3.92 4.93
N ALA A 55 12.96 -3.72 6.22
CA ALA A 55 11.84 -3.03 6.86
C ALA A 55 11.57 -1.65 6.29
N PHE A 56 12.61 -0.84 6.12
CA PHE A 56 12.44 0.51 5.62
C PHE A 56 11.96 0.51 4.16
N GLU A 57 12.53 -0.37 3.36
CA GLU A 57 12.16 -0.47 1.96
C GLU A 57 10.72 -0.94 1.82
N LEU A 58 10.32 -1.92 2.63
CA LEU A 58 8.95 -2.41 2.62
C LEU A 58 7.96 -1.35 3.08
N TYR A 59 8.35 -0.56 4.07
CA TYR A 59 7.50 0.53 4.52
C TYR A 59 7.28 1.54 3.39
N ARG A 60 8.34 1.92 2.71
CA ARG A 60 8.27 2.86 1.61
C ARG A 60 7.38 2.33 0.48
N LYS A 61 7.59 1.07 0.11
CA LYS A 61 6.78 0.45 -0.92
C LYS A 61 5.32 0.38 -0.53
N ASN A 62 5.05 0.12 0.75
CA ASN A 62 3.70 0.07 1.23
C ASN A 62 3.01 1.43 1.11
N GLN A 63 3.74 2.51 1.40
CA GLN A 63 3.21 3.86 1.24
C GLN A 63 2.91 4.15 -0.24
N GLU A 64 3.81 3.77 -1.12
CA GLU A 64 3.59 3.96 -2.55
C GLU A 64 2.37 3.19 -3.05
N LEU A 65 2.18 1.97 -2.57
CA LEU A 65 1.03 1.17 -2.95
C LEU A 65 -0.27 1.78 -2.45
N HIS A 66 -0.27 2.37 -1.26
CA HIS A 66 -1.45 3.06 -0.74
C HIS A 66 -1.80 4.26 -1.61
N GLU A 67 -0.81 5.00 -2.07
CA GLU A 67 -1.05 6.13 -2.97
C GLU A 67 -1.65 5.67 -4.30
N VAL A 68 -1.15 4.56 -4.83
CA VAL A 68 -1.70 3.99 -6.06
C VAL A 68 -3.14 3.55 -5.86
N ILE A 69 -3.43 2.90 -4.74
CA ILE A 69 -4.79 2.47 -4.43
C ILE A 69 -5.73 3.66 -4.36
N ASP A 70 -5.33 4.73 -3.68
CA ASP A 70 -6.15 5.91 -3.55
C ASP A 70 -6.40 6.58 -4.91
N SER A 71 -5.38 6.64 -5.74
CA SER A 71 -5.50 7.18 -7.08
C SER A 71 -6.47 6.36 -7.92
N GLN A 72 -6.37 5.04 -7.85
CA GLN A 72 -7.26 4.17 -8.60
C GLN A 72 -8.69 4.23 -8.10
N ARG A 73 -8.89 4.37 -6.80
CA ARG A 73 -10.23 4.54 -6.24
C ARG A 73 -10.89 5.81 -6.76
N THR A 74 -10.11 6.87 -6.88
CA THR A 74 -10.62 8.13 -7.43
C THR A 74 -11.03 7.95 -8.88
N LYS A 75 -10.20 7.28 -9.67
CA LYS A 75 -10.52 7.02 -11.08
C LYS A 75 -11.77 6.17 -11.22
N ILE A 76 -11.93 5.17 -10.39
CA ILE A 76 -13.12 4.31 -10.42
C ILE A 76 -14.37 5.13 -10.13
N ARG A 77 -14.32 6.00 -9.15
CA ARG A 77 -15.46 6.87 -8.84
C ARG A 77 -15.81 7.78 -10.00
N MET A 78 -14.80 8.35 -10.62
CA MET A 78 -15.01 9.21 -11.79
C MET A 78 -15.63 8.45 -12.95
N LEU A 79 -15.12 7.26 -13.23
CA LEU A 79 -15.64 6.45 -14.31
C LEU A 79 -17.08 6.00 -14.04
N ARG A 80 -17.39 5.66 -12.79
CA ARG A 80 -18.76 5.30 -12.43
C ARG A 80 -19.70 6.48 -12.63
N HIS A 81 -19.25 7.67 -12.27
CA HIS A 81 -20.06 8.86 -12.45
C HIS A 81 -20.32 9.13 -13.93
N ILE A 82 -19.31 8.96 -14.78
CA ILE A 82 -19.46 9.12 -16.22
C ILE A 82 -20.44 8.11 -16.78
N ILE A 83 -20.34 6.85 -16.34
CA ILE A 83 -21.27 5.82 -16.78
C ILE A 83 -22.69 6.14 -16.36
N GLU A 84 -22.90 6.62 -15.15
CA GLU A 84 -24.24 6.98 -14.69
C GLU A 84 -24.80 8.16 -15.48
N GLN A 85 -23.97 9.14 -15.79
CA GLN A 85 -24.41 10.24 -16.63
C GLN A 85 -24.77 9.77 -18.03
N ALA A 86 -23.99 8.86 -18.58
CA ALA A 86 -24.27 8.34 -19.91
C ALA A 86 -25.58 7.54 -19.91
N ARG A 87 -25.82 6.76 -18.86
CA ARG A 87 -27.09 6.00 -18.75
C ARG A 87 -28.28 6.94 -18.64
N SER A 88 -28.12 7.97 -17.82
CA SER A 88 -29.20 8.94 -17.63
C SER A 88 -29.51 9.65 -18.94
N SER A 89 -28.48 10.06 -19.67
CA SER A 89 -28.66 10.73 -20.96
C SER A 89 -29.30 9.81 -21.98
N ALA A 90 -28.89 8.55 -22.01
CA ALA A 90 -29.48 7.58 -22.93
C ALA A 90 -30.95 7.33 -22.63
N ALA A 91 -31.28 7.25 -21.34
CA ALA A 91 -32.68 7.04 -20.93
C ALA A 91 -33.53 8.24 -21.34
N GLN A 92 -33.01 9.45 -21.17
CA GLN A 92 -33.72 10.66 -21.58
C GLN A 92 -33.94 10.72 -23.09
N LEU A 93 -32.94 10.32 -23.85
CA LEU A 93 -33.07 10.31 -25.29
C LEU A 93 -34.11 9.30 -25.75
N LEU A 94 -34.12 8.11 -25.14
CA LEU A 94 -35.11 7.12 -25.47
C LEU A 94 -36.52 7.59 -25.13
N GLU A 95 -36.67 8.26 -24.01
CA GLU A 95 -37.96 8.79 -23.60
C GLU A 95 -38.43 9.86 -24.58
N LYS A 96 -37.56 10.79 -24.98
CA LYS A 96 -37.90 11.82 -25.94
C LYS A 96 -38.25 11.24 -27.29
N THR A 97 -37.54 10.21 -27.71
CA THR A 97 -37.81 9.55 -28.98
C THR A 97 -39.18 8.89 -28.95
N SER A 98 -39.50 8.23 -27.85
CA SER A 98 -40.81 7.62 -27.71
C SER A 98 -41.93 8.66 -27.73
N GLN A 99 -41.73 9.80 -27.07
CA GLN A 99 -42.70 10.85 -27.10
C GLN A 99 -42.84 11.45 -28.49
N GLY A 100 -41.72 11.61 -29.20
CA GLY A 100 -41.76 12.09 -30.58
C GLY A 100 -42.55 11.16 -31.49
N ASP A 101 -42.32 9.86 -31.35
CA ASP A 101 -43.02 8.87 -32.12
C ASP A 101 -44.52 8.93 -31.83
N LEU A 102 -44.89 9.15 -30.59
CA LEU A 102 -46.31 9.26 -30.24
C LEU A 102 -46.92 10.52 -30.80
N LEU A 103 -46.12 11.58 -30.88
CA LEU A 103 -46.65 12.83 -31.43
C LEU A 103 -46.79 12.79 -32.97
N ASP A 104 -45.99 11.96 -33.59
CA ASP A 104 -46.02 11.85 -35.04
C ASP A 104 -47.17 10.97 -35.50
N VAL A 105 -47.80 10.30 -34.65
CA VAL A 105 -48.95 9.48 -34.97
C VAL A 105 -50.20 10.36 -34.96
#